data_eb62513f9f3f824ccb7694e66be56c16
#
_entry.id   eb62513f9f3f824ccb7694e66be56c16
#
_cell.length_a   1.000
_cell.length_b   1.000
_cell.length_c   1.000
_cell.angle_alpha   90.00
_cell.angle_beta   90.00
_cell.angle_gamma   90.00
#
_symmetry.space_group_name_H-M   'P 1'
#
loop_
_entity.id
_entity.type
_entity.pdbx_description
1 polymer ?
#
loop_
_entity_poly.entity_id
_entity_poly.type
_entity_poly.pdbx_seq_one_letter_code
_entity_poly.pdbx_strand_id
1 'polypeptide(L)'
;MILFMTSSPCDDNVPAGVQLPCIFFEKNSFEKNLRDHWKPDSRLTVICSDAYNFPLNDEMCDTFTKCFRYHGLTVSSSVMLDGRNERDAASIIALSDAVVLGGGHVPTQNEFFQRIGLRSLLRGYTGVIMGISAGSMNRMNPVYAQPELPGESVDPDYRRFIPGLGLSRVQVLPHYQMVKHNILDGKRLYEDITFGDSFGRSFYVLVDGSYVMRRDDTYTLWGEGYLIRNGRMEQICRDGEYITISEE
;
A
#
# COMPACT_ATOMS: atom_id res chain seq x y z
N MET A 1 7.68 -12.53 8.25
CA MET A 1 7.34 -11.24 7.63
C MET A 1 5.87 -10.96 7.87
N ILE A 2 5.55 -9.76 8.35
CA ILE A 2 4.17 -9.28 8.52
C ILE A 2 3.91 -8.22 7.45
N LEU A 3 2.78 -8.35 6.72
CA LEU A 3 2.39 -7.38 5.70
C LEU A 3 1.13 -6.62 6.12
N PHE A 4 1.18 -5.30 6.06
CA PHE A 4 0.02 -4.42 6.11
C PHE A 4 -0.23 -3.85 4.71
N MET A 5 -1.39 -4.12 4.15
CA MET A 5 -1.86 -3.62 2.85
C MET A 5 -2.93 -2.58 3.10
N THR A 6 -2.53 -1.33 3.25
CA THR A 6 -3.45 -0.26 3.61
C THR A 6 -3.99 0.46 2.37
N SER A 7 -5.20 0.97 2.46
CA SER A 7 -5.67 2.04 1.57
C SER A 7 -4.88 3.30 1.90
N SER A 8 -5.34 4.12 2.85
CA SER A 8 -4.51 5.07 3.59
C SER A 8 -4.51 4.69 5.06
N PRO A 9 -3.34 4.60 5.73
CA PRO A 9 -3.28 4.41 7.17
C PRO A 9 -3.44 5.72 7.94
N CYS A 10 -3.44 6.87 7.24
CA CYS A 10 -3.37 8.21 7.82
C CYS A 10 -4.74 8.86 7.91
N ASP A 11 -5.00 9.52 9.05
CA ASP A 11 -6.12 10.40 9.32
C ASP A 11 -5.59 11.84 9.40
N ASP A 12 -6.15 12.73 8.58
CA ASP A 12 -5.81 14.16 8.56
C ASP A 12 -6.49 14.94 9.71
N ASN A 13 -7.42 14.30 10.44
CA ASN A 13 -8.05 14.87 11.63
C ASN A 13 -7.12 14.76 12.84
N VAL A 14 -6.06 15.56 12.82
CA VAL A 14 -5.04 15.55 13.85
C VAL A 14 -5.55 16.26 15.11
N PRO A 15 -5.37 15.72 16.33
CA PRO A 15 -5.77 16.35 17.57
C PRO A 15 -5.16 17.75 17.77
N ALA A 16 -5.92 18.65 18.41
CA ALA A 16 -5.45 20.02 18.68
C ALA A 16 -4.12 20.02 19.44
N GLY A 17 -3.16 20.78 18.95
CA GLY A 17 -1.80 20.90 19.52
C GLY A 17 -0.78 19.90 18.98
N VAL A 18 -1.17 18.92 18.19
CA VAL A 18 -0.27 18.02 17.50
C VAL A 18 0.20 18.66 16.19
N GLN A 19 1.52 18.77 16.00
CA GLN A 19 2.11 19.37 14.81
C GLN A 19 2.57 18.30 13.81
N LEU A 20 1.59 17.54 13.32
CA LEU A 20 1.80 16.52 12.27
C LEU A 20 0.80 16.76 11.14
N PRO A 21 1.13 16.46 9.89
CA PRO A 21 0.19 16.54 8.79
C PRO A 21 -0.90 15.46 8.88
N CYS A 22 -0.62 14.34 9.50
CA CYS A 22 -1.56 13.25 9.76
C CYS A 22 -1.10 12.39 10.94
N ILE A 23 -2.01 11.57 11.45
CA ILE A 23 -1.74 10.49 12.42
C ILE A 23 -2.26 9.18 11.84
N PHE A 24 -1.93 8.03 12.43
CA PHE A 24 -2.56 6.78 12.02
C PHE A 24 -4.02 6.72 12.50
N PHE A 25 -4.89 6.13 11.69
CA PHE A 25 -6.26 5.87 12.12
C PHE A 25 -6.28 5.00 13.38
N GLU A 26 -7.02 5.43 14.38
CA GLU A 26 -7.24 4.63 15.61
C GLU A 26 -8.24 3.49 15.40
N LYS A 27 -9.08 3.60 14.36
CA LYS A 27 -10.09 2.60 14.03
C LYS A 27 -9.51 1.30 13.48
N ASN A 28 -10.33 0.26 13.46
CA ASN A 28 -10.01 -1.05 12.87
C ASN A 28 -8.77 -1.72 13.49
N SER A 29 -8.45 -1.37 14.74
CA SER A 29 -7.30 -1.92 15.49
C SER A 29 -5.95 -1.77 14.77
N PHE A 30 -5.80 -0.81 13.84
CA PHE A 30 -4.59 -0.67 13.02
C PHE A 30 -3.35 -0.44 13.88
N GLU A 31 -3.39 0.56 14.75
CA GLU A 31 -2.27 0.87 15.66
C GLU A 31 -1.92 -0.32 16.55
N LYS A 32 -2.92 -1.00 17.13
CA LYS A 32 -2.70 -2.18 17.97
C LYS A 32 -2.00 -3.29 17.19
N ASN A 33 -2.52 -3.65 16.01
CA ASN A 33 -1.95 -4.71 15.18
C ASN A 33 -0.52 -4.37 14.72
N LEU A 34 -0.25 -3.10 14.44
CA LEU A 34 1.09 -2.64 14.08
C LEU A 34 2.04 -2.74 15.28
N ARG A 35 1.61 -2.30 16.46
CA ARG A 35 2.38 -2.35 17.71
C ARG A 35 2.72 -3.79 18.11
N ASP A 36 1.79 -4.72 17.97
CA ASP A 36 1.99 -6.14 18.32
C ASP A 36 3.13 -6.79 17.50
N HIS A 37 3.51 -6.18 16.38
CA HIS A 37 4.55 -6.69 15.49
C HIS A 37 5.75 -5.74 15.33
N TRP A 38 5.72 -4.57 15.99
CA TRP A 38 6.77 -3.58 15.90
C TRP A 38 7.95 -3.95 16.80
N LYS A 39 9.14 -3.96 16.24
CA LYS A 39 10.38 -4.13 17.01
C LYS A 39 10.76 -2.80 17.64
N PRO A 40 11.05 -2.73 18.96
CA PRO A 40 11.59 -1.51 19.57
C PRO A 40 12.84 -1.00 18.84
N ASP A 41 12.96 0.32 18.75
CA ASP A 41 14.08 1.01 18.09
C ASP A 41 14.33 0.54 16.64
N SER A 42 13.25 0.30 15.92
CA SER A 42 13.29 -0.14 14.52
C SER A 42 14.06 0.84 13.63
N ARG A 43 14.84 0.28 12.71
CA ARG A 43 15.38 1.01 11.56
C ARG A 43 14.32 0.97 10.47
N LEU A 44 13.80 2.16 10.14
CA LEU A 44 12.73 2.35 9.18
C LEU A 44 13.28 2.68 7.80
N THR A 45 12.85 1.99 6.77
CA THR A 45 13.07 2.41 5.39
C THR A 45 11.74 2.76 4.75
N VAL A 46 11.64 3.96 4.20
CA VAL A 46 10.52 4.39 3.36
C VAL A 46 10.97 4.32 1.91
N ILE A 47 10.23 3.63 1.05
CA ILE A 47 10.54 3.51 -0.37
C ILE A 47 9.54 4.36 -1.14
N CYS A 48 10.04 5.26 -1.96
CA CYS A 48 9.25 6.24 -2.71
C CYS A 48 8.38 5.61 -3.82
N SER A 49 7.47 6.42 -4.35
CA SER A 49 6.77 6.13 -5.60
C SER A 49 7.54 6.68 -6.80
N ASP A 50 7.92 7.96 -6.76
CA ASP A 50 8.73 8.61 -7.78
C ASP A 50 10.16 8.80 -7.27
N ALA A 51 11.09 8.11 -7.92
CA ALA A 51 12.49 8.08 -7.50
C ALA A 51 13.19 9.44 -7.55
N TYR A 52 12.63 10.42 -8.26
CA TYR A 52 13.28 11.72 -8.49
C TYR A 52 12.52 12.90 -7.88
N ASN A 53 11.37 12.69 -7.27
CA ASN A 53 10.64 13.74 -6.55
C ASN A 53 11.19 13.89 -5.12
N PHE A 54 12.42 14.33 -4.99
CA PHE A 54 13.14 14.37 -3.72
C PHE A 54 12.42 15.19 -2.61
N PRO A 55 11.85 16.38 -2.90
CA PRO A 55 11.14 17.12 -1.86
C PRO A 55 9.98 16.36 -1.25
N LEU A 56 9.14 15.72 -2.10
CA LEU A 56 8.01 14.92 -1.63
C LEU A 56 8.48 13.65 -0.91
N ASN A 57 9.56 13.03 -1.39
CA ASN A 57 10.14 11.85 -0.76
C ASN A 57 10.64 12.16 0.65
N ASP A 58 11.35 13.28 0.84
CA ASP A 58 11.88 13.72 2.13
C ASP A 58 10.74 14.03 3.10
N GLU A 59 9.70 14.75 2.64
CA GLU A 59 8.49 15.04 3.43
C GLU A 59 7.78 13.75 3.85
N MET A 60 7.61 12.80 2.95
CA MET A 60 6.98 11.50 3.24
C MET A 60 7.77 10.73 4.29
N CYS A 61 9.11 10.68 4.18
CA CYS A 61 9.96 9.99 5.15
C CYS A 61 9.87 10.62 6.55
N ASP A 62 9.91 11.96 6.61
CA ASP A 62 9.78 12.71 7.85
C ASP A 62 8.40 12.51 8.49
N THR A 63 7.34 12.61 7.69
CA THR A 63 5.95 12.42 8.12
C THR A 63 5.76 11.04 8.73
N PHE A 64 6.14 9.96 8.04
CA PHE A 64 5.98 8.61 8.58
C PHE A 64 6.85 8.38 9.82
N THR A 65 8.07 8.88 9.83
CA THR A 65 8.95 8.77 11.01
C THR A 65 8.31 9.41 12.24
N LYS A 66 7.76 10.61 12.08
CA LYS A 66 7.06 11.33 13.16
C LYS A 66 5.75 10.64 13.56
N CYS A 67 4.99 10.16 12.58
CA CYS A 67 3.74 9.44 12.81
C CYS A 67 3.96 8.16 13.63
N PHE A 68 4.96 7.34 13.27
CA PHE A 68 5.32 6.16 14.06
C PHE A 68 5.68 6.54 15.51
N ARG A 69 6.54 7.55 15.69
CA ARG A 69 6.95 8.00 17.03
C ARG A 69 5.80 8.56 17.87
N TYR A 70 4.88 9.29 17.24
CA TYR A 70 3.68 9.81 17.90
C TYR A 70 2.84 8.69 18.50
N HIS A 71 2.71 7.57 17.80
CA HIS A 71 2.01 6.38 18.28
C HIS A 71 2.88 5.48 19.19
N GLY A 72 4.03 5.97 19.68
CA GLY A 72 4.91 5.24 20.59
C GLY A 72 5.64 4.05 19.96
N LEU A 73 5.69 4.00 18.62
CA LEU A 73 6.47 3.02 17.87
C LEU A 73 7.87 3.58 17.67
N THR A 74 8.83 3.15 18.50
CA THR A 74 10.17 3.74 18.54
C THR A 74 10.94 3.45 17.24
N VAL A 75 11.54 4.51 16.67
CA VAL A 75 12.33 4.49 15.44
C VAL A 75 13.71 5.06 15.75
N SER A 76 14.74 4.23 15.67
CA SER A 76 16.13 4.63 15.91
C SER A 76 16.71 5.44 14.75
N SER A 77 16.38 5.07 13.53
CA SER A 77 16.77 5.77 12.30
C SER A 77 15.75 5.55 11.20
N SER A 78 15.67 6.50 10.29
CA SER A 78 14.85 6.40 9.08
C SER A 78 15.67 6.75 7.84
N VAL A 79 15.41 6.05 6.75
CA VAL A 79 16.05 6.26 5.45
C VAL A 79 14.96 6.30 4.38
N MET A 80 14.99 7.34 3.53
CA MET A 80 14.29 7.34 2.26
C MET A 80 15.11 6.59 1.23
N LEU A 81 14.56 5.53 0.65
CA LEU A 81 15.15 4.85 -0.50
C LEU A 81 14.53 5.42 -1.79
N ASP A 82 15.32 6.16 -2.54
CA ASP A 82 14.95 6.77 -3.81
C ASP A 82 16.14 6.83 -4.80
N GLY A 83 16.06 7.63 -5.84
CA GLY A 83 17.10 7.72 -6.87
C GLY A 83 18.47 8.17 -6.37
N ARG A 84 18.55 8.82 -5.18
CA ARG A 84 19.83 9.28 -4.61
C ARG A 84 20.69 8.13 -4.06
N ASN A 85 20.07 7.05 -3.63
CA ASN A 85 20.74 5.92 -2.97
C ASN A 85 20.29 4.54 -3.50
N GLU A 86 19.72 4.49 -4.69
CA GLU A 86 19.23 3.25 -5.32
C GLU A 86 20.30 2.16 -5.45
N ARG A 87 21.59 2.55 -5.58
CA ARG A 87 22.72 1.60 -5.65
C ARG A 87 22.97 0.90 -4.33
N ASP A 88 22.56 1.50 -3.22
CA ASP A 88 22.71 0.97 -1.86
C ASP A 88 21.47 0.21 -1.38
N ALA A 89 20.47 0.02 -2.25
CA ALA A 89 19.19 -0.59 -1.89
C ALA A 89 19.34 -1.93 -1.15
N ALA A 90 20.29 -2.77 -1.57
CA ALA A 90 20.51 -4.06 -0.93
C ALA A 90 20.96 -3.93 0.52
N SER A 91 21.92 -3.05 0.81
CA SER A 91 22.40 -2.80 2.18
C SER A 91 21.35 -2.09 3.03
N ILE A 92 20.61 -1.14 2.47
CA ILE A 92 19.52 -0.43 3.14
C ILE A 92 18.44 -1.44 3.59
N ILE A 93 17.95 -2.27 2.68
CA ILE A 93 16.91 -3.26 2.99
C ILE A 93 17.41 -4.31 3.99
N ALA A 94 18.64 -4.80 3.84
CA ALA A 94 19.21 -5.78 4.75
C ALA A 94 19.34 -5.27 6.20
N LEU A 95 19.48 -3.96 6.38
CA LEU A 95 19.56 -3.32 7.68
C LEU A 95 18.19 -2.89 8.24
N SER A 96 17.13 -2.93 7.46
CA SER A 96 15.80 -2.45 7.87
C SER A 96 15.08 -3.45 8.76
N ASP A 97 14.43 -2.95 9.80
CA ASP A 97 13.51 -3.72 10.66
C ASP A 97 12.05 -3.53 10.20
N ALA A 98 11.74 -2.36 9.60
CA ALA A 98 10.45 -2.05 9.00
C ALA A 98 10.63 -1.35 7.64
N VAL A 99 9.77 -1.67 6.69
CA VAL A 99 9.75 -1.08 5.35
C VAL A 99 8.36 -0.52 5.05
N VAL A 100 8.30 0.75 4.66
CA VAL A 100 7.09 1.40 4.13
C VAL A 100 7.22 1.52 2.61
N LEU A 101 6.26 0.99 1.88
CA LEU A 101 6.11 1.21 0.45
C LEU A 101 5.12 2.36 0.27
N GLY A 102 5.60 3.52 -0.18
CA GLY A 102 4.81 4.75 -0.29
C GLY A 102 3.65 4.66 -1.26
N GLY A 103 2.74 5.63 -1.17
CA GLY A 103 1.67 5.83 -2.15
C GLY A 103 2.14 6.57 -3.39
N GLY A 104 1.31 6.58 -4.43
CA GLY A 104 1.54 7.29 -5.69
C GLY A 104 1.02 6.50 -6.88
N HIS A 105 1.54 6.77 -8.07
CA HIS A 105 1.12 6.08 -9.30
C HIS A 105 1.73 4.67 -9.40
N VAL A 106 0.89 3.65 -9.58
CA VAL A 106 1.28 2.24 -9.54
C VAL A 106 2.36 1.88 -10.57
N PRO A 107 2.24 2.21 -11.86
CA PRO A 107 3.28 1.91 -12.84
C PRO A 107 4.62 2.59 -12.55
N THR A 108 4.61 3.88 -12.17
CA THR A 108 5.83 4.65 -11.86
C THR A 108 6.60 4.03 -10.69
N GLN A 109 5.89 3.69 -9.62
CA GLN A 109 6.48 3.02 -8.47
C GLN A 109 7.00 1.63 -8.82
N ASN A 110 6.25 0.89 -9.62
CA ASN A 110 6.64 -0.45 -10.07
C ASN A 110 7.96 -0.41 -10.85
N GLU A 111 8.12 0.56 -11.75
CA GLU A 111 9.36 0.74 -12.51
C GLU A 111 10.56 0.93 -11.57
N PHE A 112 10.44 1.77 -10.55
CA PHE A 112 11.49 1.94 -9.54
C PHE A 112 11.78 0.64 -8.80
N PHE A 113 10.75 -0.09 -8.36
CA PHE A 113 10.91 -1.37 -7.67
C PHE A 113 11.63 -2.42 -8.53
N GLN A 114 11.31 -2.47 -9.83
CA GLN A 114 12.01 -3.36 -10.78
C GLN A 114 13.47 -2.94 -10.94
N ARG A 115 13.74 -1.64 -11.08
CA ARG A 115 15.09 -1.09 -11.30
C ARG A 115 16.03 -1.43 -10.14
N ILE A 116 15.57 -1.32 -8.89
CA ILE A 116 16.37 -1.68 -7.71
C ILE A 116 16.34 -3.18 -7.37
N GLY A 117 15.59 -3.99 -8.13
CA GLY A 117 15.45 -5.42 -7.87
C GLY A 117 14.75 -5.76 -6.55
N LEU A 118 13.83 -4.91 -6.10
CA LEU A 118 13.21 -4.96 -4.77
C LEU A 118 12.59 -6.32 -4.45
N ARG A 119 11.97 -6.99 -5.43
CA ARG A 119 11.44 -8.35 -5.27
C ARG A 119 12.47 -9.33 -4.73
N SER A 120 13.70 -9.26 -5.24
CA SER A 120 14.79 -10.15 -4.81
C SER A 120 15.33 -9.73 -3.44
N LEU A 121 15.41 -8.43 -3.16
CA LEU A 121 15.88 -7.89 -1.88
C LEU A 121 14.95 -8.24 -0.72
N LEU A 122 13.64 -8.31 -0.97
CA LEU A 122 12.65 -8.68 0.03
C LEU A 122 12.46 -10.21 0.19
N ARG A 123 13.17 -11.02 -0.60
CA ARG A 123 13.13 -12.47 -0.44
C ARG A 123 13.76 -12.87 0.88
N GLY A 124 12.97 -13.49 1.76
CA GLY A 124 13.43 -13.89 3.10
C GLY A 124 13.46 -12.75 4.13
N TYR A 125 12.97 -11.56 3.78
CA TYR A 125 12.79 -10.48 4.75
C TYR A 125 11.78 -10.89 5.82
N THR A 126 12.10 -10.64 7.09
CA THR A 126 11.32 -11.11 8.24
C THR A 126 10.60 -10.00 9.02
N GLY A 127 10.94 -8.74 8.76
CA GLY A 127 10.36 -7.57 9.45
C GLY A 127 8.93 -7.25 9.03
N VAL A 128 8.50 -6.04 9.38
CA VAL A 128 7.20 -5.49 9.00
C VAL A 128 7.31 -4.78 7.65
N ILE A 129 6.38 -5.05 6.75
CA ILE A 129 6.20 -4.28 5.51
C ILE A 129 4.81 -3.64 5.53
N MET A 130 4.76 -2.33 5.44
CA MET A 130 3.52 -1.57 5.30
C MET A 130 3.46 -0.96 3.90
N GLY A 131 2.48 -1.34 3.11
CA GLY A 131 2.19 -0.68 1.83
C GLY A 131 1.07 0.31 2.00
N ILE A 132 1.14 1.40 1.26
CA ILE A 132 0.16 2.47 1.25
C ILE A 132 -0.29 2.66 -0.18
N SER A 133 -1.59 2.57 -0.47
CA SER A 133 -2.12 2.82 -1.81
C SER A 133 -1.36 2.01 -2.89
N ALA A 134 -0.66 2.66 -3.81
CA ALA A 134 0.17 2.01 -4.84
C ALA A 134 1.16 1.00 -4.26
N GLY A 135 1.77 1.30 -3.09
CA GLY A 135 2.65 0.37 -2.38
C GLY A 135 1.93 -0.88 -1.88
N SER A 136 0.63 -0.80 -1.64
CA SER A 136 -0.22 -1.96 -1.36
C SER A 136 -0.52 -2.76 -2.61
N MET A 137 -0.75 -2.10 -3.74
CA MET A 137 -1.07 -2.75 -5.02
C MET A 137 0.14 -3.48 -5.60
N ASN A 138 1.32 -2.86 -5.58
CA ASN A 138 2.56 -3.39 -6.16
C ASN A 138 3.09 -4.67 -5.50
N ARG A 139 2.49 -5.13 -4.40
CA ARG A 139 2.91 -6.37 -3.73
C ARG A 139 2.40 -7.66 -4.36
N MET A 140 1.34 -7.59 -5.15
CA MET A 140 0.83 -8.74 -5.91
C MET A 140 1.78 -9.08 -7.07
N ASN A 141 1.61 -10.24 -7.69
CA ASN A 141 2.22 -10.58 -8.97
C ASN A 141 1.32 -11.56 -9.75
N PRO A 142 0.76 -11.15 -10.90
CA PRO A 142 0.84 -9.80 -11.47
C PRO A 142 0.07 -8.76 -10.66
N VAL A 143 0.53 -7.51 -10.69
CA VAL A 143 -0.15 -6.35 -10.15
C VAL A 143 -1.25 -5.92 -11.11
N TYR A 144 -2.43 -5.63 -10.62
CA TYR A 144 -3.42 -4.87 -11.39
C TYR A 144 -3.13 -3.37 -11.25
N ALA A 145 -2.56 -2.79 -12.29
CA ALA A 145 -2.38 -1.36 -12.42
C ALA A 145 -3.69 -0.75 -12.95
N GLN A 146 -4.63 -0.47 -12.03
CA GLN A 146 -5.87 0.19 -12.38
C GLN A 146 -5.54 1.55 -13.03
N PRO A 147 -6.13 1.89 -14.19
CA PRO A 147 -5.90 3.20 -14.82
C PRO A 147 -6.26 4.34 -13.88
N GLU A 148 -5.39 5.34 -13.80
CA GLU A 148 -5.50 6.47 -12.86
C GLU A 148 -5.33 7.82 -13.57
N LEU A 149 -4.40 7.90 -14.52
CA LEU A 149 -4.07 9.13 -15.21
C LEU A 149 -4.84 9.28 -16.53
N PRO A 150 -5.16 10.52 -16.96
CA PRO A 150 -5.80 10.77 -18.25
C PRO A 150 -5.07 10.10 -19.41
N GLY A 151 -5.81 9.40 -20.23
CA GLY A 151 -5.30 8.64 -21.38
C GLY A 151 -5.09 7.15 -21.11
N GLU A 152 -4.80 6.74 -19.87
CA GLU A 152 -4.45 5.34 -19.57
C GLU A 152 -5.59 4.34 -19.83
N SER A 153 -6.84 4.76 -19.71
CA SER A 153 -7.97 3.88 -19.93
C SER A 153 -8.26 3.60 -21.41
N VAL A 154 -7.70 4.41 -22.30
CA VAL A 154 -7.93 4.34 -23.76
C VAL A 154 -6.66 4.05 -24.54
N ASP A 155 -5.48 4.16 -23.92
CA ASP A 155 -4.20 3.79 -24.51
C ASP A 155 -4.13 2.27 -24.74
N PRO A 156 -4.02 1.80 -26.00
CA PRO A 156 -3.92 0.37 -26.30
C PRO A 156 -2.64 -0.27 -25.78
N ASP A 157 -1.62 0.51 -25.49
CA ASP A 157 -0.33 0.03 -24.96
C ASP A 157 -0.27 0.03 -23.43
N TYR A 158 -1.29 0.61 -22.75
CA TYR A 158 -1.35 0.61 -21.29
C TYR A 158 -1.55 -0.81 -20.73
N ARG A 159 -0.59 -1.27 -19.96
CA ARG A 159 -0.61 -2.61 -19.38
C ARG A 159 -1.29 -2.61 -18.01
N ARG A 160 -2.53 -3.07 -17.96
CA ARG A 160 -3.29 -3.20 -16.71
C ARG A 160 -2.75 -4.26 -15.76
N PHE A 161 -1.99 -5.21 -16.26
CA PHE A 161 -1.36 -6.26 -15.45
C PHE A 161 0.14 -6.26 -15.70
N ILE A 162 0.90 -5.94 -14.66
CA ILE A 162 2.35 -5.78 -14.72
C ILE A 162 3.06 -6.67 -13.69
N PRO A 163 4.33 -7.05 -13.88
CA PRO A 163 5.08 -7.81 -12.89
C PRO A 163 5.19 -7.03 -11.59
N GLY A 164 4.97 -7.66 -10.44
CA GLY A 164 5.08 -7.05 -9.12
C GLY A 164 5.98 -7.81 -8.16
N LEU A 165 5.94 -7.45 -6.89
CA LEU A 165 6.85 -7.97 -5.87
C LEU A 165 6.58 -9.44 -5.51
N GLY A 166 5.35 -9.93 -5.67
CA GLY A 166 4.98 -11.31 -5.33
C GLY A 166 5.03 -11.59 -3.83
N LEU A 167 4.78 -10.59 -3.00
CA LEU A 167 4.73 -10.71 -1.54
C LEU A 167 3.33 -11.06 -1.04
N SER A 168 2.32 -10.92 -1.87
CA SER A 168 0.92 -11.20 -1.57
C SER A 168 0.27 -11.96 -2.70
N ARG A 169 -0.76 -12.75 -2.39
CA ARG A 169 -1.68 -13.38 -3.36
C ARG A 169 -3.03 -12.68 -3.41
N VAL A 170 -3.18 -11.63 -2.61
CA VAL A 170 -4.41 -10.83 -2.52
C VAL A 170 -4.15 -9.47 -3.16
N GLN A 171 -4.94 -9.12 -4.17
CA GLN A 171 -4.90 -7.81 -4.81
C GLN A 171 -5.86 -6.85 -4.11
N VAL A 172 -5.32 -5.75 -3.57
CA VAL A 172 -6.12 -4.68 -2.98
C VAL A 172 -6.29 -3.50 -3.95
N LEU A 173 -7.44 -2.83 -3.88
CA LEU A 173 -7.72 -1.58 -4.56
C LEU A 173 -8.05 -0.52 -3.50
N PRO A 174 -7.24 0.52 -3.34
CA PRO A 174 -7.39 1.51 -2.28
C PRO A 174 -8.40 2.62 -2.64
N HIS A 175 -8.67 3.49 -1.66
CA HIS A 175 -9.35 4.78 -1.80
C HIS A 175 -10.78 4.72 -2.38
N TYR A 176 -11.51 3.62 -2.15
CA TYR A 176 -12.83 3.43 -2.74
C TYR A 176 -13.76 4.62 -2.55
N GLN A 177 -13.82 5.19 -1.35
CA GLN A 177 -14.68 6.34 -1.04
C GLN A 177 -14.34 7.58 -1.89
N MET A 178 -13.09 7.70 -2.35
CA MET A 178 -12.63 8.82 -3.18
C MET A 178 -12.87 8.58 -4.67
N VAL A 179 -12.65 7.33 -5.13
CA VAL A 179 -12.60 7.03 -6.57
C VAL A 179 -13.81 6.29 -7.11
N LYS A 180 -14.77 5.89 -6.27
CA LYS A 180 -15.95 5.10 -6.66
C LYS A 180 -16.83 5.75 -7.75
N HIS A 181 -16.75 7.06 -7.91
CA HIS A 181 -17.50 7.81 -8.91
C HIS A 181 -16.61 8.44 -9.98
N ASN A 182 -15.33 8.06 -10.01
CA ASN A 182 -14.39 8.60 -10.99
C ASN A 182 -14.78 8.17 -12.41
N ILE A 183 -14.70 9.15 -13.30
CA ILE A 183 -14.83 8.96 -14.75
C ILE A 183 -13.46 9.29 -15.34
N LEU A 184 -12.83 8.31 -15.97
CA LEU A 184 -11.54 8.43 -16.63
C LEU A 184 -11.71 8.20 -18.14
N ASP A 185 -11.35 9.17 -18.95
CA ASP A 185 -11.45 9.12 -20.41
C ASP A 185 -12.88 8.76 -20.89
N GLY A 186 -13.91 9.26 -20.18
CA GLY A 186 -15.32 9.00 -20.46
C GLY A 186 -15.86 7.65 -19.98
N LYS A 187 -15.04 6.86 -19.24
CA LYS A 187 -15.44 5.56 -18.67
C LYS A 187 -15.51 5.64 -17.15
N ARG A 188 -16.52 5.01 -16.55
CA ARG A 188 -16.61 4.85 -15.09
C ARG A 188 -15.54 3.85 -14.66
N LEU A 189 -14.74 4.24 -13.67
CA LEU A 189 -13.55 3.50 -13.26
C LEU A 189 -13.88 2.05 -12.85
N TYR A 190 -14.95 1.85 -12.09
CA TYR A 190 -15.34 0.51 -11.63
C TYR A 190 -16.18 -0.23 -12.66
N GLU A 191 -17.31 0.32 -13.06
CA GLU A 191 -18.31 -0.39 -13.87
C GLU A 191 -17.83 -0.67 -15.30
N ASP A 192 -17.13 0.30 -15.92
CA ASP A 192 -16.74 0.20 -17.33
C ASP A 192 -15.32 -0.34 -17.51
N ILE A 193 -14.48 -0.35 -16.44
CA ILE A 193 -13.09 -0.80 -16.50
C ILE A 193 -12.87 -1.97 -15.56
N THR A 194 -12.89 -1.74 -14.23
CA THR A 194 -12.43 -2.72 -13.22
C THR A 194 -13.30 -3.98 -13.19
N PHE A 195 -14.62 -3.85 -13.38
CA PHE A 195 -15.51 -5.02 -13.44
C PHE A 195 -15.14 -5.94 -14.59
N GLY A 196 -14.82 -5.37 -15.77
CA GLY A 196 -14.34 -6.14 -16.92
C GLY A 196 -13.02 -6.87 -16.62
N ASP A 197 -12.10 -6.20 -15.94
CA ASP A 197 -10.79 -6.74 -15.59
C ASP A 197 -10.83 -7.81 -14.47
N SER A 198 -11.98 -7.93 -13.76
CA SER A 198 -12.15 -8.87 -12.64
C SER A 198 -12.54 -10.28 -13.05
N PHE A 199 -12.78 -10.56 -14.34
CA PHE A 199 -13.11 -11.92 -14.77
C PHE A 199 -11.92 -12.88 -14.55
N GLY A 200 -12.18 -13.94 -13.77
CA GLY A 200 -11.16 -14.89 -13.35
C GLY A 200 -10.18 -14.36 -12.30
N ARG A 201 -10.51 -13.25 -11.64
CA ARG A 201 -9.71 -12.62 -10.58
C ARG A 201 -10.60 -12.06 -9.47
N SER A 202 -9.96 -11.80 -8.32
CA SER A 202 -10.60 -11.16 -7.17
C SER A 202 -9.85 -9.91 -6.79
N PHE A 203 -10.55 -8.80 -6.60
CA PHE A 203 -10.00 -7.54 -6.09
C PHE A 203 -10.67 -7.19 -4.77
N TYR A 204 -9.88 -6.95 -3.74
CA TYR A 204 -10.34 -6.50 -2.43
C TYR A 204 -10.26 -4.98 -2.38
N VAL A 205 -11.41 -4.33 -2.37
CA VAL A 205 -11.54 -2.87 -2.43
C VAL A 205 -11.64 -2.32 -1.02
N LEU A 206 -10.80 -1.35 -0.69
CA LEU A 206 -10.64 -0.80 0.65
C LEU A 206 -11.00 0.68 0.69
N VAL A 207 -11.63 1.12 1.77
CA VAL A 207 -11.74 2.55 2.13
C VAL A 207 -10.55 2.96 3.00
N ASP A 208 -10.31 4.27 3.15
CA ASP A 208 -9.23 4.76 4.02
C ASP A 208 -9.49 4.42 5.49
N GLY A 209 -8.44 4.01 6.17
CA GLY A 209 -8.49 3.43 7.50
C GLY A 209 -8.80 1.92 7.52
N SER A 210 -9.05 1.29 6.37
CA SER A 210 -9.15 -0.16 6.23
C SER A 210 -7.87 -0.75 5.64
N TYR A 211 -7.59 -2.00 5.95
CA TYR A 211 -6.38 -2.68 5.49
C TYR A 211 -6.55 -4.20 5.48
N VAL A 212 -5.71 -4.86 4.72
CA VAL A 212 -5.50 -6.31 4.81
C VAL A 212 -4.16 -6.56 5.51
N MET A 213 -4.18 -7.36 6.57
CA MET A 213 -2.96 -7.84 7.23
C MET A 213 -2.70 -9.29 6.82
N ARG A 214 -1.45 -9.59 6.42
CA ARG A 214 -0.97 -10.95 6.25
C ARG A 214 -0.03 -11.31 7.39
N ARG A 215 -0.37 -12.39 8.09
CA ARG A 215 0.50 -13.06 9.04
C ARG A 215 0.59 -14.54 8.65
N ASP A 216 1.79 -15.00 8.40
CA ASP A 216 2.05 -16.32 7.80
C ASP A 216 1.29 -16.47 6.47
N ASP A 217 0.39 -17.44 6.35
CA ASP A 217 -0.45 -17.64 5.16
C ASP A 217 -1.90 -17.18 5.37
N THR A 218 -2.18 -16.46 6.48
CA THR A 218 -3.51 -15.95 6.78
C THR A 218 -3.63 -14.50 6.40
N TYR A 219 -4.67 -14.16 5.64
CA TYR A 219 -5.05 -12.81 5.28
C TYR A 219 -6.30 -12.40 6.05
N THR A 220 -6.24 -11.29 6.75
CA THR A 220 -7.37 -10.72 7.48
C THR A 220 -7.63 -9.31 6.98
N LEU A 221 -8.84 -9.05 6.50
CA LEU A 221 -9.32 -7.72 6.16
C LEU A 221 -9.92 -7.09 7.42
N TRP A 222 -9.48 -5.89 7.74
CA TRP A 222 -9.93 -5.07 8.86
C TRP A 222 -10.60 -3.81 8.35
N GLY A 223 -11.82 -3.53 8.82
CA GLY A 223 -12.58 -2.36 8.44
C GLY A 223 -13.42 -2.57 7.19
N GLU A 224 -13.95 -1.48 6.65
CA GLU A 224 -14.85 -1.51 5.51
C GLU A 224 -14.15 -1.98 4.24
N GLY A 225 -14.66 -3.05 3.64
CA GLY A 225 -14.10 -3.60 2.43
C GLY A 225 -15.12 -4.32 1.56
N TYR A 226 -14.80 -4.36 0.28
CA TYR A 226 -15.64 -4.95 -0.77
C TYR A 226 -14.83 -5.96 -1.57
N LEU A 227 -15.50 -6.92 -2.16
CA LEU A 227 -14.94 -7.88 -3.10
C LEU A 227 -15.50 -7.61 -4.51
N ILE A 228 -14.60 -7.43 -5.47
CA ILE A 228 -14.96 -7.46 -6.89
C ILE A 228 -14.51 -8.79 -7.47
N ARG A 229 -15.46 -9.52 -8.07
CA ARG A 229 -15.21 -10.79 -8.75
C ARG A 229 -16.22 -10.98 -9.88
N ASN A 230 -15.75 -11.37 -11.06
CA ASN A 230 -16.58 -11.68 -12.22
C ASN A 230 -17.61 -10.57 -12.55
N GLY A 231 -17.16 -9.32 -12.56
CA GLY A 231 -17.97 -8.16 -12.92
C GLY A 231 -18.97 -7.70 -11.86
N ARG A 232 -18.86 -8.20 -10.63
CA ARG A 232 -19.75 -7.83 -9.53
C ARG A 232 -18.96 -7.37 -8.32
N MET A 233 -19.55 -6.45 -7.56
CA MET A 233 -19.00 -5.98 -6.30
C MET A 233 -20.01 -6.19 -5.18
N GLU A 234 -19.52 -6.68 -4.03
CA GLU A 234 -20.29 -6.85 -2.81
C GLU A 234 -19.51 -6.38 -1.60
N GLN A 235 -20.19 -5.82 -0.61
CA GLN A 235 -19.56 -5.50 0.69
C GLN A 235 -19.37 -6.79 1.48
N ILE A 236 -18.13 -7.04 1.91
CA ILE A 236 -17.77 -8.26 2.63
C ILE A 236 -17.36 -8.00 4.08
N CYS A 237 -17.02 -6.75 4.44
CA CYS A 237 -16.66 -6.36 5.80
C CYS A 237 -17.14 -4.93 6.07
N ARG A 238 -17.56 -4.63 7.29
CA ARG A 238 -17.99 -3.31 7.71
C ARG A 238 -16.92 -2.59 8.53
N ASP A 239 -17.03 -1.28 8.66
CA ASP A 239 -16.15 -0.50 9.52
C ASP A 239 -16.26 -1.01 10.97
N GLY A 240 -15.13 -1.17 11.65
CA GLY A 240 -15.03 -1.76 12.99
C GLY A 240 -15.04 -3.30 13.05
N GLU A 241 -15.29 -3.99 11.95
CA GLU A 241 -15.27 -5.46 11.85
C GLU A 241 -13.97 -5.96 11.20
N TYR A 242 -13.77 -7.28 11.25
CA TYR A 242 -12.72 -7.96 10.49
C TYR A 242 -13.20 -9.35 10.02
N ILE A 243 -12.63 -9.79 8.91
CA ILE A 243 -12.87 -11.13 8.35
C ILE A 243 -11.56 -11.75 7.84
N THR A 244 -11.48 -13.06 7.90
CA THR A 244 -10.44 -13.80 7.16
C THR A 244 -10.86 -13.88 5.69
N ILE A 245 -9.94 -13.57 4.79
CA ILE A 245 -10.17 -13.60 3.34
C ILE A 245 -9.33 -14.68 2.68
N SER A 246 -9.80 -15.19 1.54
CA SER A 246 -9.14 -16.24 0.79
C SER A 246 -8.18 -15.68 -0.27
N GLU A 247 -7.24 -16.51 -0.69
CA GLU A 247 -6.28 -16.23 -1.77
C GLU A 247 -6.82 -16.56 -3.17
N GLU A 248 -8.15 -16.78 -3.31
CA GLU A 248 -8.78 -17.23 -4.56
C GLU A 248 -8.83 -16.15 -5.64
#